data_c145e16390479e5a210345f0accf2846
#
_entry.id   c145e16390479e5a210345f0accf2846
#
_cell.length_a   1.000
_cell.length_b   1.000
_cell.length_c   1.000
_cell.angle_alpha   90.00
_cell.angle_beta   90.00
_cell.angle_gamma   90.00
#
_symmetry.space_group_name_H-M   'P 1'
#
loop_
_entity.id
_entity.type
_entity.pdbx_description
1 polymer ?
#
loop_
_entity_poly.entity_id
_entity_poly.type
_entity_poly.pdbx_seq_one_letter_code
_entity_poly.pdbx_strand_id
1 'polypeptide(L)'
;GMESYREKAAAKGLAIAFSGTKKAEKDAPVYAYFDKKWSMEALGNILDNAIKYTNTGGITIKLCSYELFACVEVTDTGIGIGEEEHAAVFGRFYRGNAVAEKSGVGIGLYLARFIMQQPGGYIRLSSTPGKGSTFGLYFPTAIVSKL
;
A
#
# COMPACT_ATOMS: atom_id res chain seq x y z
N GLY A 1 14.59 -3.83 -4.62
CA GLY A 1 13.46 -4.05 -5.52
C GLY A 1 12.46 -5.03 -4.96
N MET A 2 11.54 -5.44 -5.80
CA MET A 2 10.46 -6.38 -5.40
C MET A 2 10.98 -7.72 -4.92
N GLU A 3 12.13 -8.16 -5.39
CA GLU A 3 12.69 -9.45 -5.00
C GLU A 3 12.93 -9.57 -3.50
N SER A 4 13.39 -8.50 -2.85
CA SER A 4 13.61 -8.53 -1.41
C SER A 4 12.31 -8.69 -0.62
N TYR A 5 11.20 -8.11 -1.12
CA TYR A 5 9.89 -8.26 -0.48
C TYR A 5 9.34 -9.66 -0.68
N ARG A 6 9.56 -10.28 -1.83
CA ARG A 6 9.18 -11.67 -2.07
C ARG A 6 9.91 -12.60 -1.12
N GLU A 7 11.20 -12.36 -0.89
CA GLU A 7 11.98 -13.14 0.05
C GLU A 7 11.48 -13.00 1.48
N LYS A 8 11.19 -11.78 1.92
CA LYS A 8 10.62 -11.53 3.24
C LYS A 8 9.26 -12.24 3.42
N ALA A 9 8.40 -12.18 2.40
CA ALA A 9 7.12 -12.85 2.44
C ALA A 9 7.29 -14.37 2.50
N ALA A 10 8.16 -14.92 1.66
CA ALA A 10 8.43 -16.35 1.62
C ALA A 10 8.94 -16.87 2.95
N ALA A 11 9.75 -16.10 3.69
CA ALA A 11 10.24 -16.47 5.01
C ALA A 11 9.11 -16.68 6.03
N LYS A 12 7.94 -16.09 5.79
CA LYS A 12 6.71 -16.28 6.60
C LYS A 12 5.74 -17.28 5.97
N GLY A 13 6.10 -17.89 4.85
CA GLY A 13 5.18 -18.78 4.13
C GLY A 13 4.14 -18.03 3.31
N LEU A 14 4.37 -16.76 3.00
CA LEU A 14 3.46 -15.93 2.21
C LEU A 14 3.98 -15.78 0.79
N ALA A 15 3.07 -15.55 -0.15
CA ALA A 15 3.41 -15.23 -1.54
C ALA A 15 2.92 -13.82 -1.88
N ILE A 16 3.66 -13.14 -2.76
CA ILE A 16 3.23 -11.88 -3.34
C ILE A 16 2.89 -12.15 -4.79
N ALA A 17 1.64 -11.87 -5.17
CA ALA A 17 1.15 -12.09 -6.51
C ALA A 17 0.74 -10.76 -7.17
N PHE A 18 0.88 -10.69 -8.49
CA PHE A 18 0.37 -9.59 -9.29
C PHE A 18 -0.89 -10.04 -9.99
N SER A 19 -2.00 -9.30 -9.84
CA SER A 19 -3.29 -9.69 -10.39
C SER A 19 -3.68 -8.98 -11.68
N GLY A 20 -2.76 -8.24 -12.28
CA GLY A 20 -2.99 -7.55 -13.55
C GLY A 20 -3.50 -6.14 -13.39
N THR A 21 -4.10 -5.61 -14.45
CA THR A 21 -4.56 -4.22 -14.51
C THR A 21 -6.07 -4.17 -14.63
N LYS A 22 -6.69 -3.37 -13.77
CA LYS A 22 -8.14 -3.12 -13.81
C LYS A 22 -8.42 -1.95 -14.74
N LYS A 23 -8.44 -2.21 -16.05
CA LYS A 23 -8.73 -1.21 -17.06
C LYS A 23 -9.35 -1.88 -18.29
N ALA A 24 -9.97 -1.07 -19.18
CA ALA A 24 -10.71 -1.58 -20.33
C ALA A 24 -9.86 -2.39 -21.31
N GLU A 25 -8.61 -1.97 -21.53
CA GLU A 25 -7.66 -2.71 -22.35
C GLU A 25 -6.67 -3.44 -21.46
N LYS A 26 -6.74 -4.76 -21.50
CA LYS A 26 -5.82 -5.64 -20.80
C LYS A 26 -4.40 -5.42 -21.35
N ASP A 27 -3.43 -5.34 -20.46
CA ASP A 27 -2.00 -5.16 -20.79
C ASP A 27 -1.62 -3.80 -21.38
N ALA A 28 -2.56 -2.85 -21.46
CA ALA A 28 -2.22 -1.50 -21.84
C ALA A 28 -1.41 -0.82 -20.73
N PRO A 29 -0.38 -0.02 -21.07
CA PRO A 29 0.41 0.65 -20.05
C PRO A 29 -0.41 1.66 -19.28
N VAL A 30 -0.09 1.81 -18.00
CA VAL A 30 -0.68 2.79 -17.10
C VAL A 30 0.35 3.87 -16.81
N TYR A 31 -0.01 5.12 -17.05
CA TYR A 31 0.89 6.25 -16.87
C TYR A 31 0.41 7.15 -15.73
N ALA A 32 1.37 7.68 -14.97
CA ALA A 32 1.10 8.63 -13.91
C ALA A 32 2.36 9.46 -13.64
N TYR A 33 2.18 10.60 -12.97
CA TYR A 33 3.30 11.41 -12.51
C TYR A 33 3.75 10.91 -11.15
N PHE A 34 5.03 10.55 -11.04
CA PHE A 34 5.59 10.09 -9.77
C PHE A 34 7.11 10.21 -9.78
N ASP A 35 7.68 10.30 -8.60
CA ASP A 35 9.12 10.19 -8.40
C ASP A 35 9.43 8.73 -8.11
N LYS A 36 10.23 8.10 -8.95
CA LYS A 36 10.51 6.67 -8.86
C LYS A 36 11.08 6.27 -7.50
N LYS A 37 12.05 7.02 -7.01
CA LYS A 37 12.71 6.70 -5.74
C LYS A 37 11.76 6.78 -4.56
N TRP A 38 11.05 7.90 -4.43
CA TRP A 38 10.13 8.11 -3.32
C TRP A 38 8.89 7.23 -3.43
N SER A 39 8.40 6.99 -4.63
CA SER A 39 7.25 6.11 -4.84
C SER A 39 7.58 4.66 -4.47
N MET A 40 8.79 4.19 -4.78
CA MET A 40 9.24 2.86 -4.35
C MET A 40 9.40 2.79 -2.84
N GLU A 41 9.82 3.87 -2.19
CA GLU A 41 9.88 3.94 -0.74
C GLU A 41 8.49 3.82 -0.11
N ALA A 42 7.52 4.56 -0.64
CA ALA A 42 6.14 4.50 -0.17
C ALA A 42 5.55 3.09 -0.35
N LEU A 43 5.71 2.51 -1.54
CA LEU A 43 5.23 1.15 -1.82
C LEU A 43 5.91 0.13 -0.90
N GLY A 44 7.21 0.27 -0.69
CA GLY A 44 7.96 -0.61 0.21
C GLY A 44 7.42 -0.58 1.63
N ASN A 45 7.08 0.60 2.13
CA ASN A 45 6.49 0.74 3.46
C ASN A 45 5.14 0.04 3.57
N ILE A 46 4.31 0.13 2.52
CA ILE A 46 3.03 -0.57 2.47
C ILE A 46 3.25 -2.09 2.43
N LEU A 47 4.20 -2.57 1.62
CA LEU A 47 4.50 -4.00 1.52
C LEU A 47 5.07 -4.55 2.83
N ASP A 48 6.00 -3.85 3.46
CA ASP A 48 6.53 -4.25 4.76
C ASP A 48 5.42 -4.38 5.80
N ASN A 49 4.49 -3.43 5.80
CA ASN A 49 3.34 -3.45 6.69
C ASN A 49 2.44 -4.67 6.42
N ALA A 50 2.15 -4.94 5.14
CA ALA A 50 1.34 -6.09 4.74
C ALA A 50 1.98 -7.42 5.18
N ILE A 51 3.29 -7.57 4.97
CA ILE A 51 4.02 -8.77 5.37
C ILE A 51 4.01 -8.93 6.89
N LYS A 52 4.24 -7.83 7.62
CA LYS A 52 4.30 -7.85 9.08
C LYS A 52 2.98 -8.34 9.70
N TYR A 53 1.85 -7.89 9.17
CA TYR A 53 0.54 -8.14 9.77
C TYR A 53 -0.27 -9.25 9.10
N THR A 54 0.35 -10.01 8.20
CA THR A 54 -0.27 -11.18 7.58
C THR A 54 0.41 -12.43 8.11
N ASN A 55 -0.36 -13.31 8.75
CA ASN A 55 0.15 -14.55 9.30
C ASN A 55 0.00 -15.72 8.33
N THR A 56 -1.11 -15.78 7.62
CA THR A 56 -1.41 -16.84 6.65
C THR A 56 -2.05 -16.23 5.40
N GLY A 57 -1.88 -16.90 4.27
CA GLY A 57 -2.44 -16.46 3.01
C GLY A 57 -1.40 -15.75 2.16
N GLY A 58 -1.67 -14.52 1.75
CA GLY A 58 -0.75 -13.83 0.87
C GLY A 58 -1.09 -12.36 0.64
N ILE A 59 -0.32 -11.77 -0.27
CA ILE A 59 -0.39 -10.37 -0.64
C ILE A 59 -0.58 -10.30 -2.14
N THR A 60 -1.51 -9.47 -2.59
CA THR A 60 -1.77 -9.24 -4.02
C THR A 60 -1.55 -7.78 -4.35
N ILE A 61 -0.83 -7.54 -5.43
CA ILE A 61 -0.60 -6.19 -5.97
C ILE A 61 -1.38 -6.08 -7.28
N LYS A 62 -2.15 -5.02 -7.42
CA LYS A 62 -2.96 -4.77 -8.60
C LYS A 62 -2.84 -3.33 -9.05
N LEU A 63 -2.75 -3.12 -10.36
CA LEU A 63 -2.80 -1.80 -10.95
C LEU A 63 -4.23 -1.46 -11.32
N CYS A 64 -4.64 -0.24 -11.00
CA CYS A 64 -5.93 0.30 -11.39
C CYS A 64 -5.70 1.60 -12.15
N SER A 65 -6.51 1.84 -13.17
CA SER A 65 -6.42 3.06 -13.98
C SER A 65 -7.74 3.79 -13.94
N TYR A 66 -7.69 5.02 -13.49
CA TYR A 66 -8.82 5.95 -13.46
C TYR A 66 -8.47 7.16 -14.31
N GLU A 67 -9.45 8.00 -14.59
CA GLU A 67 -9.21 9.18 -15.41
C GLU A 67 -8.16 10.13 -14.82
N LEU A 68 -8.29 10.44 -13.53
CA LEU A 68 -7.43 11.42 -12.86
C LEU A 68 -6.28 10.79 -12.06
N PHE A 69 -6.34 9.47 -11.81
CA PHE A 69 -5.33 8.79 -11.00
C PHE A 69 -5.03 7.41 -11.56
N ALA A 70 -3.77 7.00 -11.45
CA ALA A 70 -3.39 5.60 -11.52
C ALA A 70 -3.21 5.11 -10.09
N CYS A 71 -3.53 3.86 -9.83
CA CYS A 71 -3.53 3.31 -8.48
C CYS A 71 -2.76 2.00 -8.43
N VAL A 72 -1.97 1.83 -7.38
CA VAL A 72 -1.36 0.55 -7.02
C VAL A 72 -2.06 0.09 -5.75
N GLU A 73 -2.82 -1.00 -5.84
CA GLU A 73 -3.49 -1.58 -4.68
C GLU A 73 -2.68 -2.74 -4.12
N VAL A 74 -2.44 -2.73 -2.82
CA VAL A 74 -1.79 -3.81 -2.09
C VAL A 74 -2.82 -4.40 -1.14
N THR A 75 -3.24 -5.63 -1.41
CA THR A 75 -4.24 -6.34 -0.61
C THR A 75 -3.57 -7.47 0.15
N ASP A 76 -3.80 -7.54 1.44
CA ASP A 76 -3.30 -8.62 2.28
C ASP A 76 -4.47 -9.38 2.93
N THR A 77 -4.18 -10.62 3.33
CA THR A 77 -5.11 -11.49 4.05
C THR A 77 -4.78 -11.52 5.54
N GLY A 78 -4.33 -10.39 6.06
CA GLY A 78 -3.87 -10.26 7.44
C GLY A 78 -4.96 -10.03 8.46
N ILE A 79 -4.55 -9.50 9.60
CA ILE A 79 -5.46 -9.30 10.74
C ILE A 79 -6.53 -8.24 10.49
N GLY A 80 -6.33 -7.37 9.52
CA GLY A 80 -7.23 -6.26 9.27
C GLY A 80 -7.09 -5.15 10.29
N ILE A 81 -7.82 -4.06 10.06
CA ILE A 81 -7.79 -2.85 10.88
C ILE A 81 -9.22 -2.45 11.16
N GLY A 82 -9.56 -2.25 12.42
CA GLY A 82 -10.89 -1.78 12.80
C GLY A 82 -11.18 -0.38 12.26
N GLU A 83 -12.41 -0.11 11.90
CA GLU A 83 -12.82 1.17 11.33
C GLU A 83 -12.44 2.35 12.21
N GLU A 84 -12.52 2.17 13.53
CA GLU A 84 -12.16 3.20 14.50
C GLU A 84 -10.68 3.56 14.50
N GLU A 85 -9.83 2.71 13.91
CA GLU A 85 -8.40 2.95 13.81
C GLU A 85 -7.95 3.46 12.43
N HIS A 86 -8.83 3.47 11.43
CA HIS A 86 -8.44 3.81 10.05
C HIS A 86 -7.75 5.17 9.92
N ALA A 87 -8.26 6.19 10.58
CA ALA A 87 -7.64 7.51 10.55
C ALA A 87 -6.32 7.53 11.31
N ALA A 88 -6.24 6.79 12.40
CA ALA A 88 -5.09 6.80 13.30
C ALA A 88 -3.88 6.04 12.77
N VAL A 89 -4.08 5.04 11.88
CA VAL A 89 -2.96 4.20 11.42
C VAL A 89 -1.89 4.99 10.65
N PHE A 90 -2.25 6.15 10.10
CA PHE A 90 -1.32 7.01 9.39
C PHE A 90 -0.59 8.00 10.31
N GLY A 91 -0.89 7.97 11.60
CA GLY A 91 -0.22 8.83 12.56
C GLY A 91 1.21 8.41 12.80
N ARG A 92 2.04 9.37 13.22
CA ARG A 92 3.44 9.09 13.58
C ARG A 92 3.47 8.20 14.80
N PHE A 93 4.30 7.15 14.74
CA PHE A 93 4.51 6.18 15.84
C PHE A 93 3.26 5.39 16.23
N TYR A 94 2.23 5.37 15.36
CA TYR A 94 1.07 4.52 15.58
C TYR A 94 1.45 3.04 15.48
N ARG A 95 0.98 2.22 16.41
CA ARG A 95 1.27 0.79 16.43
C ARG A 95 0.05 -0.10 16.59
N GLY A 96 -1.13 0.44 16.88
CA GLY A 96 -2.34 -0.34 17.06
C GLY A 96 -2.29 -1.29 18.26
N ASN A 97 -3.44 -1.61 18.84
CA ASN A 97 -3.51 -2.49 20.01
C ASN A 97 -3.15 -3.95 19.69
N ALA A 98 -3.65 -4.45 18.56
CA ALA A 98 -3.45 -5.85 18.17
C ALA A 98 -2.02 -6.16 17.71
N VAL A 99 -1.20 -5.14 17.45
CA VAL A 99 0.13 -5.28 16.88
C VAL A 99 1.21 -4.61 17.72
N ALA A 100 0.92 -4.25 18.95
CA ALA A 100 1.85 -3.54 19.83
C ALA A 100 3.16 -4.31 20.04
N GLU A 101 3.13 -5.63 19.93
CA GLU A 101 4.30 -6.50 20.11
C GLU A 101 5.17 -6.62 18.85
N LYS A 102 4.68 -6.17 17.70
CA LYS A 102 5.45 -6.24 16.47
C LYS A 102 6.57 -5.21 16.46
N SER A 103 7.71 -5.60 15.90
CA SER A 103 8.84 -4.69 15.78
C SER A 103 8.55 -3.55 14.81
N GLY A 104 9.22 -2.42 15.02
CA GLY A 104 9.12 -1.26 14.16
C GLY A 104 8.82 0.00 14.95
N VAL A 105 9.10 1.14 14.34
CA VAL A 105 8.93 2.44 15.01
C VAL A 105 7.60 3.13 14.71
N GLY A 106 6.76 2.55 13.85
CA GLY A 106 5.42 3.07 13.57
C GLY A 106 5.38 4.31 12.69
N ILE A 107 6.37 4.52 11.83
CA ILE A 107 6.38 5.69 10.92
C ILE A 107 6.15 5.31 9.46
N GLY A 108 6.14 4.01 9.11
CA GLY A 108 6.06 3.57 7.72
C GLY A 108 4.84 4.07 6.98
N LEU A 109 3.65 3.91 7.56
CA LEU A 109 2.42 4.39 6.93
C LEU A 109 2.34 5.92 6.90
N TYR A 110 2.79 6.57 7.97
CA TYR A 110 2.88 8.03 8.00
C TYR A 110 3.77 8.54 6.86
N LEU A 111 4.94 7.95 6.70
CA LEU A 111 5.89 8.34 5.67
C LEU A 111 5.33 8.06 4.27
N ALA A 112 4.71 6.90 4.07
CA ALA A 112 4.10 6.56 2.79
C ALA A 112 3.05 7.60 2.38
N ARG A 113 2.18 8.00 3.31
CA ARG A 113 1.16 9.03 3.03
C ARG A 113 1.79 10.37 2.73
N PHE A 114 2.80 10.78 3.51
CA PHE A 114 3.52 12.02 3.27
C PHE A 114 4.10 12.05 1.84
N ILE A 115 4.77 10.96 1.45
CA ILE A 115 5.36 10.83 0.11
C ILE A 115 4.29 10.96 -0.98
N MET A 116 3.17 10.25 -0.83
CA MET A 116 2.11 10.26 -1.84
C MET A 116 1.45 11.62 -1.99
N GLN A 117 1.38 12.38 -0.91
CA GLN A 117 0.74 13.71 -0.95
C GLN A 117 1.59 14.76 -1.68
N GLN A 118 2.90 14.58 -1.78
CA GLN A 118 3.79 15.58 -2.40
C GLN A 118 3.43 15.88 -3.86
N PRO A 119 3.21 14.90 -4.75
CA PRO A 119 2.77 15.17 -6.12
C PRO A 119 1.26 15.38 -6.26
N GLY A 120 0.52 15.40 -5.17
CA GLY A 120 -0.92 15.55 -5.22
C GLY A 120 -1.69 14.22 -5.23
N GLY A 121 -1.03 13.14 -4.88
CA GLY A 121 -1.66 11.83 -4.71
C GLY A 121 -2.17 11.61 -3.30
N TYR A 122 -2.61 10.39 -3.03
CA TYR A 122 -3.11 10.03 -1.70
C TYR A 122 -3.08 8.52 -1.51
N ILE A 123 -3.28 8.09 -0.27
CA ILE A 123 -3.44 6.68 0.09
C ILE A 123 -4.86 6.47 0.62
N ARG A 124 -5.47 5.37 0.20
CA ARG A 124 -6.78 4.95 0.67
C ARG A 124 -6.68 3.60 1.35
N LEU A 125 -7.34 3.46 2.47
CA LEU A 125 -7.41 2.22 3.24
C LEU A 125 -8.82 1.66 3.23
N SER A 126 -8.93 0.37 2.90
CA SER A 126 -10.15 -0.41 3.05
C SER A 126 -9.78 -1.67 3.83
N SER A 127 -10.45 -1.95 4.94
CA SER A 127 -10.05 -3.05 5.80
C SER A 127 -11.22 -3.54 6.65
N THR A 128 -11.19 -4.84 6.94
CA THR A 128 -12.14 -5.48 7.86
C THR A 128 -11.35 -6.37 8.80
N PRO A 129 -11.53 -6.22 10.12
CA PRO A 129 -10.85 -7.08 11.09
C PRO A 129 -11.07 -8.56 10.78
N GLY A 130 -10.00 -9.34 10.83
CA GLY A 130 -10.02 -10.76 10.56
C GLY A 130 -10.02 -11.14 9.08
N LYS A 131 -10.14 -10.17 8.18
CA LYS A 131 -10.20 -10.44 6.73
C LYS A 131 -9.04 -9.83 5.94
N GLY A 132 -8.36 -8.86 6.51
CA GLY A 132 -7.23 -8.23 5.86
C GLY A 132 -7.46 -6.78 5.48
N SER A 133 -6.53 -6.23 4.72
CA SER A 133 -6.52 -4.82 4.36
C SER A 133 -6.15 -4.61 2.90
N THR A 134 -6.65 -3.53 2.32
CA THR A 134 -6.23 -3.04 1.01
C THR A 134 -5.78 -1.59 1.16
N PHE A 135 -4.54 -1.32 0.80
CA PHE A 135 -4.00 0.03 0.70
C PHE A 135 -3.85 0.37 -0.77
N GLY A 136 -4.49 1.46 -1.20
CA GLY A 136 -4.35 1.97 -2.56
C GLY A 136 -3.47 3.21 -2.56
N LEU A 137 -2.43 3.21 -3.39
CA LEU A 137 -1.56 4.36 -3.60
C LEU A 137 -2.02 5.03 -4.90
N TYR A 138 -2.53 6.25 -4.81
CA TYR A 138 -3.12 6.97 -5.93
C TYR A 138 -2.16 8.03 -6.44
N PHE A 139 -1.72 7.89 -7.68
CA PHE A 139 -0.80 8.80 -8.37
C PHE A 139 -1.56 9.63 -9.39
N PRO A 140 -1.40 10.95 -9.40
CA PRO A 140 -2.12 11.77 -10.38
C PRO A 140 -1.65 11.47 -11.80
N THR A 141 -2.59 11.49 -12.76
CA THR A 141 -2.28 11.28 -14.18
C THR A 141 -1.93 12.59 -14.90
N ALA A 142 -2.14 13.71 -14.23
CA ALA A 142 -1.78 15.03 -14.77
C ALA A 142 -1.21 15.90 -13.65
N ILE A 143 -0.31 16.80 -14.01
CA ILE A 143 0.22 17.79 -13.08
C ILE A 143 -0.85 18.87 -12.87
N VAL A 144 -1.24 19.08 -11.61
CA VAL A 144 -2.17 20.14 -11.25
C VAL A 144 -1.37 21.39 -10.95
N SER A 145 -1.58 22.44 -11.75
CA SER A 145 -0.97 23.74 -11.49
C SER A 145 -1.67 24.40 -10.32
N LYS A 146 -0.89 24.83 -9.33
CA LYS A 146 -1.38 25.63 -8.21
C LYS A 146 -1.20 27.10 -8.59
N LEU A 147 -2.27 27.71 -8.96
CA LEU A 147 -2.29 29.16 -9.20
C LEU A 147 -2.80 29.89 -7.98
#